data_cb562ae436b7ffe0c1f74a5a53c0fd5b
#
_entry.id   cb562ae436b7ffe0c1f74a5a53c0fd5b
#
_cell.length_a   1.000
_cell.length_b   1.000
_cell.length_c   1.000
_cell.angle_alpha   90.00
_cell.angle_beta   90.00
_cell.angle_gamma   90.00
#
_symmetry.space_group_name_H-M   'P 1'
#
loop_
_entity.id
_entity.type
_entity.pdbx_description
1 polymer ?
#
loop_
_entity_poly.entity_id
_entity_poly.type
_entity_poly.pdbx_seq_one_letter_code
_entity_poly.pdbx_strand_id
1 'polypeptide(L)'
;MNSTQSQASTNPKPVLHGVRIKQRKGVQKANAKHEPESIDQLLAQLKTVKGGDLDAISAKLDILGNTLEYRKYGDSLFEILITGGILEPGGIIDDDAERSPFCLFAAEDDATVIKKYVDVFNKLIRRYKYLQRIFGETLQNILQFINKWQPEENSKLAKSTGFFICMQLVPSSVLKVLLKDYLVKDGHALDFTTTVFRTVLDNQNIEQLGRYLASEGLNSRIIEFFPPNKRDEDCLVRHFEAEDMKELVEYYRRNKKNSMKGSLLNDLSELLLGDSSDAEVCQFIKDNMKEASLTEADVIPIIWQSIINTIDSMSARADQIEAQVMRSIAQWTKVLEAFSTSPKTEIVLLQKVQSACYEDVKLTKFFRRIVQTLYKNDVLSDNAILYWNDKAHLAQGKTLFLKQLEPFVLWLRDNESSDEEEDDE
;
A
#
# COMPACT_ATOMS: atom_id res chain seq x y z
N MET A 1 -45.21 54.60 -49.78
CA MET A 1 -43.79 54.38 -49.79
C MET A 1 -43.50 53.31 -48.75
N ASN A 2 -43.23 52.13 -49.14
CA ASN A 2 -43.37 50.90 -48.41
C ASN A 2 -42.15 50.66 -47.49
N SER A 3 -42.37 50.49 -46.20
CA SER A 3 -41.47 49.97 -45.23
C SER A 3 -41.77 48.52 -45.01
N THR A 4 -40.87 47.62 -45.40
CA THR A 4 -40.94 46.18 -45.23
C THR A 4 -40.37 45.81 -43.87
N GLN A 5 -41.22 45.36 -42.95
CA GLN A 5 -40.84 44.73 -41.71
C GLN A 5 -40.40 43.28 -41.96
N SER A 6 -39.17 42.95 -41.60
CA SER A 6 -38.68 41.57 -41.53
C SER A 6 -39.11 40.92 -40.21
N GLN A 7 -39.99 39.93 -40.34
CA GLN A 7 -40.36 39.08 -39.20
C GLN A 7 -39.24 38.09 -38.90
N ALA A 8 -38.69 38.17 -37.69
CA ALA A 8 -37.79 37.15 -37.15
C ALA A 8 -38.64 35.99 -36.65
N SER A 9 -38.50 34.82 -37.30
CA SER A 9 -39.11 33.56 -36.92
C SER A 9 -38.37 33.01 -35.68
N THR A 10 -38.98 33.13 -34.53
CA THR A 10 -38.54 32.43 -33.29
C THR A 10 -39.07 31.01 -33.29
N ASN A 11 -38.19 30.04 -33.60
CA ASN A 11 -38.51 28.63 -33.37
C ASN A 11 -38.68 28.35 -31.85
N PRO A 12 -39.78 27.81 -31.39
CA PRO A 12 -39.97 27.44 -30.02
C PRO A 12 -39.06 26.25 -29.69
N LYS A 13 -38.26 26.36 -28.62
CA LYS A 13 -37.49 25.24 -28.07
C LYS A 13 -38.45 24.11 -27.67
N PRO A 14 -38.11 22.83 -27.94
CA PRO A 14 -38.97 21.72 -27.56
C PRO A 14 -39.07 21.63 -26.04
N VAL A 15 -40.29 21.73 -25.53
CA VAL A 15 -40.61 21.51 -24.12
C VAL A 15 -40.72 20.00 -23.91
N LEU A 16 -39.82 19.44 -23.13
CA LEU A 16 -39.85 18.03 -22.69
C LEU A 16 -41.02 17.84 -21.71
N HIS A 17 -42.18 17.48 -22.23
CA HIS A 17 -43.30 17.02 -21.40
C HIS A 17 -43.06 15.61 -20.93
N GLY A 18 -43.00 15.39 -19.60
CA GLY A 18 -43.31 14.12 -19.01
C GLY A 18 -42.19 13.24 -18.49
N VAL A 19 -40.95 13.75 -18.27
CA VAL A 19 -39.96 12.99 -17.52
C VAL A 19 -39.91 13.50 -16.06
N ARG A 20 -40.52 12.76 -15.14
CA ARG A 20 -40.27 12.95 -13.70
C ARG A 20 -38.78 12.73 -13.46
N ILE A 21 -38.06 13.81 -13.22
CA ILE A 21 -36.64 13.76 -12.79
C ILE A 21 -36.62 13.05 -11.44
N LYS A 22 -36.13 11.81 -11.39
CA LYS A 22 -35.86 11.12 -10.13
C LYS A 22 -34.86 11.98 -9.34
N GLN A 23 -35.24 12.42 -8.15
CA GLN A 23 -34.32 13.09 -7.24
C GLN A 23 -33.05 12.23 -7.08
N ARG A 24 -31.88 12.87 -7.17
CA ARG A 24 -30.60 12.20 -6.95
C ARG A 24 -30.59 11.55 -5.57
N LYS A 25 -30.09 10.33 -5.46
CA LYS A 25 -29.98 9.58 -4.19
C LYS A 25 -29.38 10.40 -3.03
N GLY A 26 -28.50 11.38 -3.31
CA GLY A 26 -27.93 12.28 -2.33
C GLY A 26 -28.94 13.28 -1.71
N VAL A 27 -29.91 13.76 -2.50
CA VAL A 27 -30.98 14.66 -2.00
C VAL A 27 -31.96 13.88 -1.14
N GLN A 28 -32.27 12.63 -1.50
CA GLN A 28 -33.09 11.74 -0.66
C GLN A 28 -32.39 11.42 0.68
N LYS A 29 -31.07 11.26 0.68
CA LYS A 29 -30.27 11.01 1.88
C LYS A 29 -30.20 12.24 2.78
N ALA A 30 -30.09 13.45 2.21
CA ALA A 30 -30.13 14.71 2.97
C ALA A 30 -31.51 14.97 3.62
N ASN A 31 -32.60 14.67 2.86
CA ASN A 31 -33.96 14.80 3.42
C ASN A 31 -34.28 13.72 4.47
N ALA A 32 -33.65 12.54 4.42
CA ALA A 32 -33.81 11.49 5.42
C ALA A 32 -33.12 11.82 6.76
N LYS A 33 -32.11 12.70 6.75
CA LYS A 33 -31.45 13.20 7.99
C LYS A 33 -32.35 14.10 8.85
N HIS A 34 -33.44 14.58 8.31
CA HIS A 34 -34.34 15.54 8.97
C HIS A 34 -35.73 14.98 9.36
N GLU A 35 -35.83 13.67 9.65
CA GLU A 35 -36.98 13.14 10.37
C GLU A 35 -36.65 13.07 11.87
N PRO A 36 -37.00 14.08 12.69
CA PRO A 36 -36.57 14.19 14.07
C PRO A 36 -37.08 13.06 14.98
N GLU A 37 -38.27 12.54 14.74
CA GLU A 37 -38.91 11.57 15.63
C GLU A 37 -38.13 10.28 15.85
N SER A 38 -37.45 9.70 14.82
CA SER A 38 -36.71 8.44 14.96
C SER A 38 -35.38 8.63 15.66
N ILE A 39 -34.74 9.79 15.49
CA ILE A 39 -33.46 10.13 16.11
C ILE A 39 -33.67 10.50 17.57
N ASP A 40 -34.68 11.29 17.85
CA ASP A 40 -35.07 11.65 19.21
C ASP A 40 -35.49 10.41 20.01
N GLN A 41 -36.19 9.47 19.38
CA GLN A 41 -36.50 8.17 19.99
C GLN A 41 -35.23 7.36 20.29
N LEU A 42 -34.23 7.35 19.40
CA LEU A 42 -32.94 6.66 19.63
C LEU A 42 -32.23 7.27 20.84
N LEU A 43 -32.10 8.62 20.88
CA LEU A 43 -31.46 9.34 21.97
C LEU A 43 -32.22 9.13 23.30
N ALA A 44 -33.53 9.24 23.28
CA ALA A 44 -34.36 9.01 24.47
C ALA A 44 -34.22 7.59 25.02
N GLN A 45 -34.18 6.59 24.12
CA GLN A 45 -34.02 5.19 24.53
C GLN A 45 -32.60 4.89 25.05
N LEU A 46 -31.56 5.49 24.49
CA LEU A 46 -30.19 5.33 24.98
C LEU A 46 -30.05 6.02 26.38
N LYS A 47 -30.66 7.15 26.60
CA LYS A 47 -30.67 7.84 27.91
C LYS A 47 -31.30 7.04 29.04
N THR A 48 -32.10 6.01 28.74
CA THR A 48 -32.71 5.14 29.78
C THR A 48 -31.70 4.16 30.41
N VAL A 49 -30.55 3.96 29.80
CA VAL A 49 -29.52 3.08 30.31
C VAL A 49 -28.62 3.82 31.29
N LYS A 50 -28.25 3.13 32.39
CA LYS A 50 -27.33 3.73 33.38
C LYS A 50 -25.97 4.00 32.78
N GLY A 51 -25.40 5.17 33.11
CA GLY A 51 -24.07 5.58 32.60
C GLY A 51 -22.99 4.54 32.91
N GLY A 52 -22.18 4.22 31.91
CA GLY A 52 -21.04 3.28 32.04
C GLY A 52 -21.34 1.79 31.80
N ASP A 53 -22.61 1.40 31.65
CA ASP A 53 -22.98 0.02 31.33
C ASP A 53 -23.03 -0.19 29.79
N LEU A 54 -21.88 -0.48 29.21
CA LEU A 54 -21.72 -0.72 27.77
C LEU A 54 -22.37 -2.00 27.27
N ASP A 55 -22.51 -3.02 28.14
CA ASP A 55 -23.22 -4.25 27.78
C ASP A 55 -24.74 -4.01 27.71
N ALA A 56 -25.29 -3.23 28.62
CA ALA A 56 -26.67 -2.79 28.55
C ALA A 56 -26.94 -1.93 27.31
N ILE A 57 -25.99 -1.04 26.91
CA ILE A 57 -26.07 -0.29 25.65
C ILE A 57 -26.09 -1.23 24.45
N SER A 58 -25.20 -2.20 24.40
CA SER A 58 -25.14 -3.19 23.30
C SER A 58 -26.46 -3.97 23.17
N ALA A 59 -27.02 -4.42 24.29
CA ALA A 59 -28.31 -5.12 24.34
C ALA A 59 -29.47 -4.20 23.88
N LYS A 60 -29.44 -2.93 24.30
CA LYS A 60 -30.45 -1.96 23.91
C LYS A 60 -30.41 -1.65 22.41
N LEU A 61 -29.20 -1.47 21.83
CA LEU A 61 -29.01 -1.27 20.40
C LEU A 61 -29.48 -2.49 19.57
N ASP A 62 -29.32 -3.71 20.09
CA ASP A 62 -29.82 -4.92 19.44
C ASP A 62 -31.35 -4.95 19.40
N ILE A 63 -32.01 -4.57 20.50
CA ILE A 63 -33.49 -4.45 20.57
C ILE A 63 -33.98 -3.37 19.62
N LEU A 64 -33.35 -2.19 19.63
CA LEU A 64 -33.72 -1.05 18.81
C LEU A 64 -33.56 -1.32 17.31
N GLY A 65 -32.61 -2.17 16.90
CA GLY A 65 -32.43 -2.57 15.50
C GLY A 65 -33.61 -3.33 14.90
N ASN A 66 -34.52 -3.84 15.73
CA ASN A 66 -35.76 -4.48 15.29
C ASN A 66 -36.91 -3.47 15.06
N THR A 67 -36.81 -2.29 15.67
CA THR A 67 -37.87 -1.26 15.63
C THR A 67 -37.47 -0.02 14.84
N LEU A 68 -36.19 0.33 14.84
CA LEU A 68 -35.63 1.47 14.11
C LEU A 68 -34.98 1.00 12.80
N GLU A 69 -35.22 1.76 11.72
CA GLU A 69 -34.64 1.48 10.41
C GLU A 69 -33.15 1.89 10.37
N TYR A 70 -32.24 1.10 10.94
CA TYR A 70 -30.79 1.35 10.91
C TYR A 70 -30.22 1.51 9.49
N ARG A 71 -30.90 0.98 8.46
CA ARG A 71 -30.51 1.23 7.07
C ARG A 71 -30.70 2.68 6.65
N LYS A 72 -31.66 3.37 7.25
CA LYS A 72 -31.99 4.76 6.94
C LYS A 72 -31.21 5.74 7.84
N TYR A 73 -31.07 5.40 9.10
CA TYR A 73 -30.53 6.28 10.15
C TYR A 73 -29.17 5.83 10.69
N GLY A 74 -28.48 4.89 10.05
CA GLY A 74 -27.20 4.34 10.52
C GLY A 74 -26.08 5.37 10.62
N ASP A 75 -26.06 6.37 9.76
CA ASP A 75 -25.13 7.49 9.85
C ASP A 75 -25.34 8.30 11.13
N SER A 76 -26.57 8.70 11.42
CA SER A 76 -26.90 9.42 12.65
C SER A 76 -26.64 8.57 13.92
N LEU A 77 -26.90 7.26 13.85
CA LEU A 77 -26.57 6.33 14.93
C LEU A 77 -25.07 6.35 15.26
N PHE A 78 -24.20 6.26 14.26
CA PHE A 78 -22.76 6.30 14.49
C PHE A 78 -22.24 7.68 14.86
N GLU A 79 -22.81 8.76 14.34
CA GLU A 79 -22.51 10.11 14.81
C GLU A 79 -22.78 10.22 16.32
N ILE A 80 -23.95 9.78 16.79
CA ILE A 80 -24.30 9.79 18.22
C ILE A 80 -23.36 8.91 19.06
N LEU A 81 -23.03 7.71 18.59
CA LEU A 81 -22.15 6.80 19.34
C LEU A 81 -20.70 7.30 19.41
N ILE A 82 -20.25 8.09 18.46
CA ILE A 82 -18.89 8.64 18.45
C ILE A 82 -18.86 9.99 19.16
N THR A 83 -19.66 10.96 18.69
CA THR A 83 -19.55 12.37 19.11
C THR A 83 -20.54 12.76 20.20
N GLY A 84 -21.58 11.95 20.43
CA GLY A 84 -22.64 12.21 21.41
C GLY A 84 -23.83 12.97 20.86
N GLY A 85 -23.81 13.39 19.62
CA GLY A 85 -24.86 14.13 18.94
C GLY A 85 -24.81 13.98 17.44
N ILE A 86 -25.68 14.67 16.72
CA ILE A 86 -25.72 14.71 15.27
C ILE A 86 -24.84 15.86 14.79
N LEU A 87 -24.05 15.60 13.76
CA LEU A 87 -23.19 16.61 13.16
C LEU A 87 -24.00 17.53 12.23
N GLU A 88 -23.99 18.80 12.53
CA GLU A 88 -24.47 19.82 11.61
C GLU A 88 -23.50 20.02 10.42
N PRO A 89 -23.97 20.65 9.33
CA PRO A 89 -23.08 21.01 8.22
C PRO A 89 -21.88 21.83 8.73
N GLY A 90 -20.67 21.31 8.46
CA GLY A 90 -19.43 21.93 8.93
C GLY A 90 -18.80 21.24 10.14
N GLY A 91 -19.38 20.14 10.63
CA GLY A 91 -18.82 19.32 11.71
C GLY A 91 -18.96 19.94 13.10
N ILE A 92 -19.97 20.76 13.30
CA ILE A 92 -20.29 21.37 14.61
C ILE A 92 -21.36 20.50 15.26
N ILE A 93 -21.22 20.25 16.55
CA ILE A 93 -22.30 19.68 17.37
C ILE A 93 -22.99 20.89 17.99
N ASP A 94 -24.32 20.87 18.02
CA ASP A 94 -25.10 21.91 18.71
C ASP A 94 -24.64 21.98 20.18
N ASP A 95 -24.04 23.09 20.58
CA ASP A 95 -23.50 23.31 21.93
C ASP A 95 -24.58 23.25 23.01
N ASP A 96 -25.86 23.53 22.64
CA ASP A 96 -27.01 23.46 23.52
C ASP A 96 -27.59 22.05 23.67
N ALA A 97 -27.17 21.09 22.80
CA ALA A 97 -27.61 19.72 22.87
C ALA A 97 -26.80 18.92 23.92
N GLU A 98 -27.53 18.33 24.87
CA GLU A 98 -26.92 17.44 25.87
C GLU A 98 -26.32 16.21 25.17
N ARG A 99 -24.99 16.09 25.22
CA ARG A 99 -24.26 14.95 24.61
C ARG A 99 -24.67 13.63 25.26
N SER A 100 -24.77 12.58 24.47
CA SER A 100 -25.00 11.23 24.96
C SER A 100 -23.86 10.78 25.89
N PRO A 101 -24.14 10.34 27.13
CA PRO A 101 -23.10 9.89 28.06
C PRO A 101 -22.43 8.60 27.64
N PHE A 102 -22.93 7.94 26.61
CA PHE A 102 -22.38 6.67 26.07
C PHE A 102 -21.59 6.84 24.78
N CYS A 103 -21.31 8.08 24.41
CA CYS A 103 -20.50 8.33 23.22
C CYS A 103 -19.01 8.10 23.52
N LEU A 104 -18.28 7.80 22.47
CA LEU A 104 -16.83 7.61 22.56
C LEU A 104 -16.12 8.85 23.14
N PHE A 105 -16.57 10.06 22.79
CA PHE A 105 -15.98 11.29 23.30
C PHE A 105 -16.18 11.50 24.82
N ALA A 106 -17.18 10.86 25.42
CA ALA A 106 -17.38 10.88 26.87
C ALA A 106 -16.51 9.84 27.62
N ALA A 107 -15.87 8.90 26.91
CA ALA A 107 -14.98 7.91 27.50
C ALA A 107 -13.75 8.58 28.15
N GLU A 108 -13.14 7.93 29.14
CA GLU A 108 -11.80 8.28 29.58
C GLU A 108 -10.78 8.02 28.46
N ASP A 109 -9.75 8.87 28.36
CA ASP A 109 -8.70 8.74 27.34
C ASP A 109 -7.67 7.65 27.70
N ASP A 110 -8.18 6.44 27.96
CA ASP A 110 -7.42 5.23 28.24
C ASP A 110 -7.72 4.16 27.19
N ALA A 111 -6.68 3.50 26.68
CA ALA A 111 -6.81 2.51 25.60
C ALA A 111 -7.72 1.32 25.99
N THR A 112 -7.70 0.87 27.24
CA THR A 112 -8.52 -0.24 27.72
C THR A 112 -9.98 0.15 27.83
N VAL A 113 -10.26 1.39 28.26
CA VAL A 113 -11.62 1.96 28.32
C VAL A 113 -12.15 2.13 26.91
N ILE A 114 -11.38 2.78 26.02
CA ILE A 114 -11.77 3.03 24.63
C ILE A 114 -12.07 1.70 23.91
N LYS A 115 -11.28 0.65 24.15
CA LYS A 115 -11.52 -0.66 23.55
C LYS A 115 -12.89 -1.24 23.93
N LYS A 116 -13.38 -0.99 25.14
CA LYS A 116 -14.73 -1.43 25.56
C LYS A 116 -15.82 -0.72 24.76
N TYR A 117 -15.64 0.60 24.50
CA TYR A 117 -16.56 1.34 23.61
C TYR A 117 -16.49 0.80 22.17
N VAL A 118 -15.30 0.53 21.63
CA VAL A 118 -15.11 -0.09 20.31
C VAL A 118 -15.81 -1.44 20.21
N ASP A 119 -15.83 -2.24 21.26
CA ASP A 119 -16.53 -3.52 21.30
C ASP A 119 -18.05 -3.38 21.11
N VAL A 120 -18.66 -2.26 21.51
CA VAL A 120 -20.08 -1.96 21.21
C VAL A 120 -20.29 -1.87 19.69
N PHE A 121 -19.42 -1.13 19.00
CA PHE A 121 -19.46 -1.03 17.53
C PHE A 121 -19.25 -2.40 16.87
N ASN A 122 -18.30 -3.18 17.39
CA ASN A 122 -18.01 -4.50 16.86
C ASN A 122 -19.23 -5.45 17.00
N LYS A 123 -19.87 -5.50 18.17
CA LYS A 123 -21.08 -6.28 18.40
C LYS A 123 -22.20 -5.84 17.45
N LEU A 124 -22.44 -4.55 17.33
CA LEU A 124 -23.48 -3.96 16.49
C LEU A 124 -23.27 -4.27 15.00
N ILE A 125 -22.06 -4.03 14.48
CA ILE A 125 -21.71 -4.25 13.06
C ILE A 125 -21.72 -5.73 12.72
N ARG A 126 -21.26 -6.60 13.61
CA ARG A 126 -21.35 -8.06 13.41
C ARG A 126 -22.77 -8.57 13.33
N ARG A 127 -23.65 -7.99 14.14
CA ARG A 127 -25.07 -8.32 14.12
C ARG A 127 -25.75 -7.83 12.84
N TYR A 128 -25.44 -6.60 12.41
CA TYR A 128 -26.00 -5.93 11.26
C TYR A 128 -24.94 -5.58 10.22
N LYS A 129 -24.44 -6.56 9.48
CA LYS A 129 -23.31 -6.42 8.54
C LYS A 129 -23.46 -5.27 7.53
N TYR A 130 -24.66 -4.92 7.13
CA TYR A 130 -24.90 -3.79 6.23
C TYR A 130 -24.50 -2.44 6.82
N LEU A 131 -24.39 -2.35 8.16
CA LEU A 131 -23.91 -1.15 8.85
C LEU A 131 -22.42 -0.90 8.65
N GLN A 132 -21.63 -1.91 8.30
CA GLN A 132 -20.19 -1.74 8.13
C GLN A 132 -19.83 -0.67 7.10
N ARG A 133 -20.52 -0.65 5.95
CA ARG A 133 -20.30 0.38 4.93
C ARG A 133 -20.74 1.76 5.41
N ILE A 134 -21.90 1.83 6.06
CA ILE A 134 -22.42 3.09 6.61
C ILE A 134 -21.45 3.64 7.66
N PHE A 135 -20.94 2.76 8.53
CA PHE A 135 -19.96 3.11 9.54
C PHE A 135 -18.67 3.70 8.94
N GLY A 136 -18.11 3.05 7.92
CA GLY A 136 -16.92 3.55 7.23
C GLY A 136 -17.13 4.93 6.60
N GLU A 137 -18.27 5.14 5.94
CA GLU A 137 -18.67 6.45 5.37
C GLU A 137 -18.85 7.51 6.46
N THR A 138 -19.50 7.17 7.58
CA THR A 138 -19.72 8.09 8.69
C THR A 138 -18.42 8.44 9.40
N LEU A 139 -17.56 7.47 9.65
CA LEU A 139 -16.24 7.71 10.23
C LEU A 139 -15.40 8.66 9.37
N GLN A 140 -15.38 8.48 8.05
CA GLN A 140 -14.70 9.42 7.14
C GLN A 140 -15.27 10.84 7.23
N ASN A 141 -16.61 10.97 7.39
CA ASN A 141 -17.25 12.26 7.58
C ASN A 141 -16.85 12.93 8.89
N ILE A 142 -16.63 12.16 9.96
CA ILE A 142 -16.19 12.69 11.25
C ILE A 142 -14.71 13.08 11.19
N LEU A 143 -13.88 12.22 10.59
CA LEU A 143 -12.42 12.42 10.48
C LEU A 143 -12.03 13.68 9.71
N GLN A 144 -12.85 14.14 8.76
CA GLN A 144 -12.55 15.39 8.04
C GLN A 144 -12.61 16.64 8.91
N PHE A 145 -13.12 16.54 10.13
CA PHE A 145 -13.26 17.66 11.08
C PHE A 145 -12.32 17.56 12.29
N ILE A 146 -11.27 16.73 12.24
CA ILE A 146 -10.34 16.57 13.38
C ILE A 146 -9.69 17.88 13.83
N ASN A 147 -9.61 18.88 12.97
CA ASN A 147 -9.12 20.21 13.31
C ASN A 147 -10.10 21.03 14.18
N LYS A 148 -11.32 20.55 14.40
CA LYS A 148 -12.37 21.21 15.19
C LYS A 148 -12.61 20.53 16.54
N TRP A 149 -12.21 19.26 16.68
CA TRP A 149 -12.35 18.51 17.91
C TRP A 149 -11.32 18.96 18.96
N GLN A 150 -11.65 18.82 20.23
CA GLN A 150 -10.70 19.05 21.31
C GLN A 150 -9.57 18.00 21.25
N PRO A 151 -8.36 18.33 21.75
CA PRO A 151 -7.23 17.40 21.71
C PRO A 151 -7.52 16.03 22.31
N GLU A 152 -8.26 15.98 23.42
CA GLU A 152 -8.68 14.71 24.05
C GLU A 152 -9.67 13.93 23.19
N GLU A 153 -10.61 14.59 22.52
CA GLU A 153 -11.56 13.97 21.60
C GLU A 153 -10.83 13.38 20.39
N ASN A 154 -9.84 14.10 19.86
CA ASN A 154 -8.98 13.61 18.79
C ASN A 154 -8.16 12.39 19.21
N SER A 155 -7.60 12.39 20.42
CA SER A 155 -6.86 11.24 20.96
C SER A 155 -7.74 10.00 21.03
N LYS A 156 -8.93 10.14 21.60
CA LYS A 156 -9.92 9.04 21.71
C LYS A 156 -10.35 8.54 20.35
N LEU A 157 -10.63 9.43 19.41
CA LEU A 157 -11.05 9.10 18.05
C LEU A 157 -9.91 8.39 17.29
N ALA A 158 -8.67 8.84 17.45
CA ALA A 158 -7.51 8.23 16.81
C ALA A 158 -7.24 6.81 17.35
N LYS A 159 -7.26 6.62 18.68
CA LYS A 159 -7.14 5.31 19.30
C LYS A 159 -8.25 4.36 18.84
N SER A 160 -9.49 4.85 18.81
CA SER A 160 -10.63 4.07 18.33
C SER A 160 -10.51 3.69 16.86
N THR A 161 -10.04 4.61 16.01
CA THR A 161 -9.79 4.34 14.59
C THR A 161 -8.74 3.24 14.42
N GLY A 162 -7.68 3.25 15.23
CA GLY A 162 -6.70 2.17 15.28
C GLY A 162 -7.34 0.82 15.62
N PHE A 163 -8.18 0.76 16.65
CA PHE A 163 -8.92 -0.46 17.01
C PHE A 163 -9.91 -0.88 15.93
N PHE A 164 -10.64 0.05 15.31
CA PHE A 164 -11.56 -0.27 14.21
C PHE A 164 -10.84 -0.91 13.03
N ILE A 165 -9.63 -0.46 12.71
CA ILE A 165 -8.78 -1.06 11.67
C ILE A 165 -8.31 -2.45 12.12
N CYS A 166 -7.82 -2.61 13.36
CA CYS A 166 -7.38 -3.90 13.91
C CYS A 166 -8.49 -4.96 13.88
N MET A 167 -9.71 -4.56 14.18
CA MET A 167 -10.89 -5.44 14.18
C MET A 167 -11.52 -5.61 12.80
N GLN A 168 -10.96 -4.96 11.76
CA GLN A 168 -11.45 -4.96 10.38
C GLN A 168 -12.91 -4.46 10.25
N LEU A 169 -13.31 -3.55 11.13
CA LEU A 169 -14.60 -2.86 11.03
C LEU A 169 -14.59 -1.79 9.94
N VAL A 170 -13.42 -1.20 9.69
CA VAL A 170 -13.18 -0.27 8.60
C VAL A 170 -11.84 -0.59 7.91
N PRO A 171 -11.70 -0.35 6.61
CA PRO A 171 -10.42 -0.42 5.93
C PRO A 171 -9.55 0.79 6.28
N SER A 172 -8.23 0.67 6.14
CA SER A 172 -7.30 1.80 6.36
C SER A 172 -7.50 2.97 5.39
N SER A 173 -8.26 2.77 4.30
CA SER A 173 -8.65 3.85 3.37
C SER A 173 -9.41 5.00 4.04
N VAL A 174 -10.02 4.78 5.21
CA VAL A 174 -10.65 5.86 5.98
C VAL A 174 -9.66 6.97 6.34
N LEU A 175 -8.37 6.65 6.45
CA LEU A 175 -7.30 7.62 6.71
C LEU A 175 -6.99 8.54 5.52
N LYS A 176 -7.42 8.19 4.29
CA LYS A 176 -7.18 9.02 3.10
C LYS A 176 -7.83 10.40 3.21
N VAL A 177 -8.91 10.52 3.97
CA VAL A 177 -9.57 11.81 4.21
C VAL A 177 -8.68 12.82 4.94
N LEU A 178 -7.72 12.33 5.73
CA LEU A 178 -6.76 13.14 6.47
C LEU A 178 -5.69 13.80 5.57
N LEU A 179 -5.56 13.35 4.32
CA LEU A 179 -4.64 13.94 3.34
C LEU A 179 -5.14 15.26 2.75
N LYS A 180 -6.28 15.79 3.22
CA LYS A 180 -6.78 17.10 2.82
C LYS A 180 -5.84 18.20 3.31
N ASP A 181 -5.57 19.19 2.45
CA ASP A 181 -4.57 20.24 2.68
C ASP A 181 -4.72 20.95 4.03
N TYR A 182 -5.96 21.28 4.44
CA TYR A 182 -6.22 21.98 5.70
C TYR A 182 -5.95 21.13 6.95
N LEU A 183 -5.93 19.80 6.85
CA LEU A 183 -5.60 18.90 7.95
C LEU A 183 -4.09 18.62 8.01
N VAL A 184 -3.45 18.57 6.87
CA VAL A 184 -2.01 18.28 6.77
C VAL A 184 -1.18 19.50 7.14
N LYS A 185 -1.59 20.69 6.66
CA LYS A 185 -0.83 21.94 6.82
C LYS A 185 -0.52 22.28 8.27
N ASP A 186 -1.50 22.11 9.15
CA ASP A 186 -1.37 22.45 10.57
C ASP A 186 -0.91 21.28 11.45
N GLY A 187 -0.59 20.13 10.83
CA GLY A 187 -0.06 18.94 11.52
C GLY A 187 -1.12 18.01 12.11
N HIS A 188 -2.42 18.38 12.07
CA HIS A 188 -3.49 17.55 12.63
C HIS A 188 -3.51 16.13 12.06
N ALA A 189 -3.28 15.98 10.74
CA ALA A 189 -3.23 14.69 10.09
C ALA A 189 -2.08 13.82 10.62
N LEU A 190 -0.91 14.41 10.86
CA LEU A 190 0.26 13.71 11.39
C LEU A 190 0.01 13.22 12.81
N ASP A 191 -0.44 14.11 13.71
CA ASP A 191 -0.68 13.76 15.12
C ASP A 191 -1.74 12.66 15.23
N PHE A 192 -2.80 12.77 14.45
CA PHE A 192 -3.88 11.78 14.43
C PHE A 192 -3.38 10.42 13.92
N THR A 193 -2.72 10.39 12.76
CA THR A 193 -2.21 9.13 12.18
C THR A 193 -1.12 8.50 13.03
N THR A 194 -0.27 9.28 13.69
CA THR A 194 0.71 8.80 14.65
C THR A 194 0.05 8.00 15.78
N THR A 195 -1.02 8.54 16.35
CA THR A 195 -1.81 7.84 17.40
C THR A 195 -2.50 6.59 16.87
N VAL A 196 -3.04 6.62 15.64
CA VAL A 196 -3.63 5.44 14.98
C VAL A 196 -2.59 4.35 14.81
N PHE A 197 -1.41 4.68 14.26
CA PHE A 197 -0.33 3.72 14.01
C PHE A 197 0.19 3.10 15.31
N ARG A 198 0.38 3.93 16.34
CA ARG A 198 0.76 3.44 17.67
C ARG A 198 -0.26 2.45 18.20
N THR A 199 -1.55 2.77 18.12
CA THR A 199 -2.61 1.88 18.60
C THR A 199 -2.59 0.53 17.86
N VAL A 200 -2.32 0.54 16.56
CA VAL A 200 -2.19 -0.70 15.78
C VAL A 200 -0.94 -1.48 16.22
N LEU A 201 0.21 -0.82 16.38
CA LEU A 201 1.46 -1.47 16.79
C LEU A 201 1.38 -2.05 18.21
N ASP A 202 0.73 -1.35 19.14
CA ASP A 202 0.54 -1.82 20.53
C ASP A 202 -0.35 -3.08 20.61
N ASN A 203 -1.24 -3.28 19.66
CA ASN A 203 -2.18 -4.39 19.64
C ASN A 203 -1.84 -5.50 18.64
N GLN A 204 -0.97 -5.21 17.69
CA GLN A 204 -0.53 -6.12 16.63
C GLN A 204 0.98 -5.93 16.37
N ASN A 205 1.41 -5.95 15.11
CA ASN A 205 2.80 -5.78 14.72
C ASN A 205 2.95 -4.94 13.44
N ILE A 206 4.18 -4.61 13.09
CA ILE A 206 4.50 -3.77 11.92
C ILE A 206 4.09 -4.45 10.60
N GLU A 207 4.18 -5.77 10.48
CA GLU A 207 3.77 -6.50 9.28
C GLU A 207 2.27 -6.38 9.05
N GLN A 208 1.49 -6.39 10.14
CA GLN A 208 0.03 -6.23 10.06
C GLN A 208 -0.35 -4.80 9.69
N LEU A 209 0.26 -3.81 10.34
CA LEU A 209 0.09 -2.39 9.95
C LEU A 209 0.49 -2.20 8.49
N GLY A 210 1.61 -2.76 8.09
CA GLY A 210 2.09 -2.72 6.71
C GLY A 210 1.09 -3.29 5.71
N ARG A 211 0.47 -4.43 6.02
CA ARG A 211 -0.59 -5.02 5.18
C ARG A 211 -1.81 -4.12 5.05
N TYR A 212 -2.26 -3.51 6.15
CA TYR A 212 -3.38 -2.57 6.12
C TYR A 212 -3.07 -1.35 5.24
N LEU A 213 -1.88 -0.78 5.38
CA LEU A 213 -1.47 0.38 4.57
C LEU A 213 -1.29 0.01 3.09
N ALA A 214 -0.68 -1.15 2.81
CA ALA A 214 -0.41 -1.61 1.44
C ALA A 214 -1.69 -1.95 0.68
N SER A 215 -2.69 -2.57 1.33
CA SER A 215 -3.98 -2.92 0.69
C SER A 215 -4.70 -1.70 0.12
N GLU A 216 -4.45 -0.52 0.66
CA GLU A 216 -5.07 0.74 0.26
C GLU A 216 -4.11 1.72 -0.43
N GLY A 217 -2.87 1.30 -0.68
CA GLY A 217 -1.84 2.12 -1.30
C GLY A 217 -1.34 3.27 -0.43
N LEU A 218 -1.49 3.17 0.89
CA LEU A 218 -1.03 4.19 1.86
C LEU A 218 0.42 3.99 2.29
N ASN A 219 0.99 2.81 2.07
CA ASN A 219 2.38 2.49 2.45
C ASN A 219 3.43 3.41 1.80
N SER A 220 3.20 3.85 0.57
CA SER A 220 4.06 4.82 -0.12
C SER A 220 3.72 6.28 0.19
N ARG A 221 2.59 6.53 0.86
CA ARG A 221 2.02 7.85 1.11
C ARG A 221 2.12 8.32 2.56
N ILE A 222 2.83 7.60 3.41
CA ILE A 222 3.00 7.94 4.84
C ILE A 222 3.56 9.37 5.00
N ILE A 223 4.49 9.77 4.15
CA ILE A 223 5.08 11.10 4.18
C ILE A 223 4.08 12.21 3.81
N GLU A 224 2.98 11.89 3.14
CA GLU A 224 1.95 12.87 2.77
C GLU A 224 1.11 13.34 3.97
N PHE A 225 1.11 12.60 5.09
CA PHE A 225 0.49 13.06 6.34
C PHE A 225 1.28 14.19 7.02
N PHE A 226 2.54 14.38 6.63
CA PHE A 226 3.38 15.46 7.14
C PHE A 226 3.02 16.81 6.49
N PRO A 227 3.16 17.92 7.24
CA PRO A 227 3.06 19.25 6.66
C PRO A 227 3.97 19.42 5.44
N PRO A 228 3.56 20.16 4.40
CA PRO A 228 4.31 20.27 3.14
C PRO A 228 5.78 20.68 3.29
N ASN A 229 6.08 21.51 4.31
CA ASN A 229 7.44 21.97 4.61
C ASN A 229 8.26 20.97 5.44
N LYS A 230 7.71 19.81 5.80
CA LYS A 230 8.35 18.75 6.58
C LYS A 230 8.26 17.39 5.90
N ARG A 231 8.03 17.36 4.58
CA ARG A 231 7.92 16.13 3.77
C ARG A 231 9.29 15.66 3.29
N ASP A 232 10.23 15.49 4.20
CA ASP A 232 11.53 14.88 3.96
C ASP A 232 11.73 13.67 4.88
N GLU A 233 12.65 12.80 4.49
CA GLU A 233 12.92 11.56 5.22
C GLU A 233 13.45 11.82 6.63
N ASP A 234 14.28 12.86 6.80
CA ASP A 234 14.87 13.19 8.09
C ASP A 234 13.81 13.66 9.08
N CYS A 235 12.81 14.41 8.63
CA CYS A 235 11.67 14.81 9.45
C CYS A 235 10.83 13.61 9.85
N LEU A 236 10.56 12.68 8.91
CA LEU A 236 9.82 11.45 9.17
C LEU A 236 10.54 10.60 10.21
N VAL A 237 11.84 10.37 10.02
CA VAL A 237 12.66 9.56 10.93
C VAL A 237 12.66 10.17 12.33
N ARG A 238 12.97 11.46 12.45
CA ARG A 238 13.00 12.16 13.76
C ARG A 238 11.64 12.10 14.46
N HIS A 239 10.54 12.25 13.73
CA HIS A 239 9.20 12.21 14.30
C HIS A 239 8.89 10.82 14.87
N PHE A 240 9.01 9.76 14.05
CA PHE A 240 8.65 8.42 14.50
C PHE A 240 9.65 7.79 15.47
N GLU A 241 10.92 8.19 15.44
CA GLU A 241 11.90 7.80 16.47
C GLU A 241 11.60 8.48 17.82
N ALA A 242 11.20 9.76 17.83
CA ALA A 242 10.77 10.46 19.04
C ALA A 242 9.50 9.85 19.64
N GLU A 243 8.66 9.24 18.82
CA GLU A 243 7.46 8.52 19.19
C GLU A 243 7.71 7.03 19.50
N ASP A 244 8.96 6.58 19.57
CA ASP A 244 9.37 5.19 19.80
C ASP A 244 8.78 4.17 18.80
N MET A 245 8.62 4.61 17.55
CA MET A 245 8.11 3.78 16.43
C MET A 245 9.21 3.49 15.41
N LYS A 246 10.38 3.01 15.84
CA LYS A 246 11.53 2.68 14.97
C LYS A 246 11.19 1.65 13.90
N GLU A 247 10.33 0.68 14.22
CA GLU A 247 9.88 -0.34 13.27
C GLU A 247 9.15 0.28 12.07
N LEU A 248 8.40 1.36 12.28
CA LEU A 248 7.71 2.07 11.21
C LEU A 248 8.70 2.81 10.30
N VAL A 249 9.78 3.35 10.86
CA VAL A 249 10.87 3.97 10.08
C VAL A 249 11.55 2.93 9.18
N GLU A 250 11.88 1.76 9.73
CA GLU A 250 12.50 0.66 8.97
C GLU A 250 11.56 0.15 7.88
N TYR A 251 10.27 0.01 8.21
CA TYR A 251 9.24 -0.36 7.24
C TYR A 251 9.14 0.65 6.10
N TYR A 252 9.10 1.95 6.42
CA TYR A 252 9.05 3.03 5.41
C TYR A 252 10.27 2.99 4.48
N ARG A 253 11.49 2.88 5.04
CA ARG A 253 12.73 2.80 4.27
C ARG A 253 12.76 1.58 3.36
N ARG A 254 12.36 0.42 3.88
CA ARG A 254 12.25 -0.83 3.10
C ARG A 254 11.26 -0.69 1.92
N ASN A 255 10.09 -0.11 2.17
CA ASN A 255 9.10 0.12 1.11
C ASN A 255 9.57 1.12 0.07
N LYS A 256 10.17 2.23 0.49
CA LYS A 256 10.76 3.22 -0.41
C LYS A 256 11.81 2.56 -1.31
N LYS A 257 12.73 1.82 -0.72
CA LYS A 257 13.77 1.08 -1.45
C LYS A 257 13.17 0.09 -2.45
N ASN A 258 12.15 -0.66 -2.05
CA ASN A 258 11.47 -1.62 -2.93
C ASN A 258 10.73 -0.92 -4.08
N SER A 259 10.07 0.20 -3.81
CA SER A 259 9.42 1.02 -4.85
C SER A 259 10.43 1.54 -5.86
N MET A 260 11.57 2.05 -5.40
CA MET A 260 12.65 2.53 -6.29
C MET A 260 13.26 1.40 -7.11
N LYS A 261 13.43 0.18 -6.54
CA LYS A 261 13.83 -1.01 -7.29
C LYS A 261 12.82 -1.37 -8.39
N GLY A 262 11.52 -1.25 -8.10
CA GLY A 262 10.47 -1.49 -9.09
C GLY A 262 10.48 -0.47 -10.22
N SER A 263 10.66 0.82 -9.92
CA SER A 263 10.81 1.85 -10.94
C SER A 263 12.07 1.62 -11.78
N LEU A 264 13.20 1.36 -11.14
CA LEU A 264 14.45 1.05 -11.84
C LEU A 264 14.31 -0.13 -12.81
N LEU A 265 13.60 -1.19 -12.40
CA LEU A 265 13.33 -2.34 -13.27
C LEU A 265 12.57 -1.94 -14.55
N ASN A 266 11.52 -1.12 -14.41
CA ASN A 266 10.72 -0.68 -15.54
C ASN A 266 11.52 0.25 -16.46
N ASP A 267 12.12 1.29 -15.89
CA ASP A 267 12.86 2.30 -16.63
C ASP A 267 14.08 1.68 -17.34
N LEU A 268 14.79 0.75 -16.66
CA LEU A 268 15.90 0.03 -17.25
C LEU A 268 15.43 -0.91 -18.36
N SER A 269 14.29 -1.60 -18.19
CA SER A 269 13.76 -2.46 -19.26
C SER A 269 13.41 -1.64 -20.51
N GLU A 270 12.85 -0.43 -20.37
CA GLU A 270 12.59 0.49 -21.47
C GLU A 270 13.90 0.99 -22.12
N LEU A 271 14.89 1.34 -21.30
CA LEU A 271 16.19 1.81 -21.76
C LEU A 271 16.93 0.73 -22.59
N LEU A 272 16.87 -0.53 -22.17
CA LEU A 272 17.49 -1.66 -22.86
C LEU A 272 16.78 -2.02 -24.19
N LEU A 273 15.52 -1.66 -24.35
CA LEU A 273 14.79 -1.80 -25.63
C LEU A 273 15.14 -0.72 -26.65
N GLY A 274 15.71 0.40 -26.20
CA GLY A 274 16.16 1.50 -27.06
C GLY A 274 17.55 1.27 -27.65
N ASP A 275 18.07 2.26 -28.38
CA ASP A 275 19.42 2.26 -28.99
C ASP A 275 20.50 2.81 -28.01
N SER A 276 20.37 2.51 -26.71
CA SER A 276 21.30 2.99 -25.69
C SER A 276 22.63 2.22 -25.70
N SER A 277 23.72 2.93 -25.44
CA SER A 277 25.04 2.33 -25.30
C SER A 277 25.25 1.73 -23.90
N ASP A 278 26.17 0.75 -23.77
CA ASP A 278 26.56 0.16 -22.48
C ASP A 278 26.95 1.25 -21.44
N ALA A 279 27.65 2.32 -21.90
CA ALA A 279 28.09 3.41 -21.03
C ALA A 279 26.90 4.23 -20.48
N GLU A 280 25.91 4.53 -21.31
CA GLU A 280 24.69 5.25 -20.90
C GLU A 280 23.89 4.42 -19.91
N VAL A 281 23.73 3.12 -20.17
CA VAL A 281 23.04 2.18 -19.26
C VAL A 281 23.77 2.09 -17.91
N CYS A 282 25.10 1.93 -17.92
CA CYS A 282 25.89 1.89 -16.69
C CYS A 282 25.79 3.20 -15.89
N GLN A 283 25.80 4.35 -16.57
CA GLN A 283 25.66 5.64 -15.89
C GLN A 283 24.27 5.78 -15.27
N PHE A 284 23.22 5.44 -15.98
CA PHE A 284 21.85 5.43 -15.47
C PHE A 284 21.69 4.57 -14.22
N ILE A 285 22.23 3.36 -14.21
CA ILE A 285 22.19 2.46 -13.05
C ILE A 285 22.96 3.09 -11.86
N LYS A 286 24.17 3.63 -12.11
CA LYS A 286 24.99 4.27 -11.05
C LYS A 286 24.28 5.47 -10.41
N ASP A 287 23.56 6.26 -11.18
CA ASP A 287 22.82 7.43 -10.68
C ASP A 287 21.65 6.97 -9.79
N ASN A 288 20.90 5.96 -10.23
CA ASN A 288 19.84 5.34 -9.43
C ASN A 288 20.38 4.67 -8.15
N MET A 289 21.56 4.02 -8.22
CA MET A 289 22.21 3.44 -7.04
C MET A 289 22.53 4.50 -5.98
N LYS A 290 23.00 5.66 -6.39
CA LYS A 290 23.30 6.79 -5.47
C LYS A 290 22.02 7.34 -4.87
N GLU A 291 21.00 7.60 -5.68
CA GLU A 291 19.74 8.19 -5.24
C GLU A 291 19.01 7.26 -4.23
N ALA A 292 18.93 5.97 -4.53
CA ALA A 292 18.21 4.98 -3.71
C ALA A 292 19.09 4.27 -2.68
N SER A 293 20.36 4.62 -2.55
CA SER A 293 21.34 3.93 -1.70
C SER A 293 21.32 2.41 -1.93
N LEU A 294 21.33 2.00 -3.22
CA LEU A 294 21.35 0.59 -3.63
C LEU A 294 22.79 0.09 -3.74
N THR A 295 22.99 -1.17 -3.36
CA THR A 295 24.25 -1.89 -3.55
C THR A 295 24.25 -2.63 -4.87
N GLU A 296 25.43 -3.08 -5.34
CA GLU A 296 25.53 -3.95 -6.52
C GLU A 296 24.68 -5.22 -6.38
N ALA A 297 24.66 -5.80 -5.18
CA ALA A 297 23.81 -6.97 -4.89
C ALA A 297 22.31 -6.68 -4.99
N ASP A 298 21.89 -5.41 -4.84
CA ASP A 298 20.50 -4.98 -5.05
C ASP A 298 20.16 -4.81 -6.54
N VAL A 299 21.12 -4.33 -7.35
CA VAL A 299 20.87 -3.97 -8.75
C VAL A 299 21.13 -5.10 -9.73
N ILE A 300 22.06 -6.03 -9.45
CA ILE A 300 22.40 -7.12 -10.38
C ILE A 300 21.20 -8.02 -10.72
N PRO A 301 20.29 -8.37 -9.77
CA PRO A 301 19.07 -9.09 -10.12
C PRO A 301 18.09 -8.26 -10.97
N ILE A 302 18.10 -6.94 -10.81
CA ILE A 302 17.26 -6.02 -11.58
C ILE A 302 17.78 -5.95 -13.02
N ILE A 303 19.09 -5.78 -13.21
CA ILE A 303 19.74 -5.77 -14.52
C ILE A 303 19.41 -7.07 -15.27
N TRP A 304 19.59 -8.22 -14.61
CA TRP A 304 19.23 -9.51 -15.19
C TRP A 304 17.76 -9.57 -15.61
N GLN A 305 16.85 -9.17 -14.71
CA GLN A 305 15.41 -9.21 -15.01
C GLN A 305 15.04 -8.25 -16.15
N SER A 306 15.67 -7.07 -16.21
CA SER A 306 15.46 -6.12 -17.29
C SER A 306 15.90 -6.69 -18.65
N ILE A 307 17.04 -7.39 -18.70
CA ILE A 307 17.50 -8.08 -19.91
C ILE A 307 16.48 -9.14 -20.34
N ILE A 308 16.00 -9.98 -19.41
CA ILE A 308 14.99 -10.99 -19.71
C ILE A 308 13.68 -10.36 -20.19
N ASN A 309 13.27 -9.23 -19.63
CA ASN A 309 12.06 -8.53 -20.05
C ASN A 309 12.13 -7.99 -21.49
N THR A 310 13.33 -7.79 -22.06
CA THR A 310 13.49 -7.39 -23.46
C THR A 310 13.20 -8.53 -24.45
N ILE A 311 13.12 -9.77 -23.96
CA ILE A 311 12.93 -10.94 -24.81
C ILE A 311 11.45 -11.14 -25.09
N ASP A 312 11.04 -10.96 -26.34
CA ASP A 312 9.66 -11.22 -26.76
C ASP A 312 9.44 -12.74 -26.93
N SER A 313 9.18 -13.40 -25.80
CA SER A 313 8.92 -14.85 -25.78
C SER A 313 7.53 -15.23 -26.33
N MET A 314 6.66 -14.25 -26.57
CA MET A 314 5.28 -14.51 -27.03
C MET A 314 5.19 -14.71 -28.56
N SER A 315 6.04 -14.00 -29.32
CA SER A 315 6.03 -14.03 -30.79
C SER A 315 7.04 -15.00 -31.40
N ALA A 316 8.02 -15.47 -30.61
CA ALA A 316 9.07 -16.33 -31.09
C ALA A 316 8.66 -17.82 -31.14
N ARG A 317 9.04 -18.52 -32.19
CA ARG A 317 8.98 -20.00 -32.25
C ARG A 317 9.92 -20.61 -31.22
N ALA A 318 9.58 -21.77 -30.71
CA ALA A 318 10.36 -22.45 -29.65
C ALA A 318 11.86 -22.69 -30.03
N ASP A 319 12.16 -22.83 -31.30
CA ASP A 319 13.52 -22.97 -31.86
C ASP A 319 14.29 -21.64 -31.90
N GLN A 320 13.60 -20.51 -31.90
CA GLN A 320 14.18 -19.17 -31.96
C GLN A 320 14.42 -18.56 -30.56
N ILE A 321 13.70 -19.02 -29.55
CA ILE A 321 13.76 -18.46 -28.17
C ILE A 321 15.19 -18.58 -27.62
N GLU A 322 15.86 -19.70 -27.80
CA GLU A 322 17.24 -19.90 -27.34
C GLU A 322 18.21 -18.88 -27.94
N ALA A 323 18.14 -18.70 -29.26
CA ALA A 323 19.00 -17.74 -29.95
C ALA A 323 18.72 -16.28 -29.51
N GLN A 324 17.47 -15.93 -29.24
CA GLN A 324 17.12 -14.61 -28.72
C GLN A 324 17.66 -14.41 -27.31
N VAL A 325 17.45 -15.38 -26.41
CA VAL A 325 17.96 -15.34 -25.04
C VAL A 325 19.47 -15.14 -25.03
N MET A 326 20.19 -15.96 -25.76
CA MET A 326 21.68 -15.90 -25.82
C MET A 326 22.15 -14.57 -26.42
N ARG A 327 21.47 -14.06 -27.44
CA ARG A 327 21.78 -12.76 -28.04
C ARG A 327 21.57 -11.62 -27.10
N SER A 328 20.41 -11.56 -26.43
CA SER A 328 20.10 -10.49 -25.47
C SER A 328 21.07 -10.50 -24.29
N ILE A 329 21.42 -11.67 -23.76
CA ILE A 329 22.43 -11.78 -22.71
C ILE A 329 23.79 -11.30 -23.20
N ALA A 330 24.24 -11.80 -24.37
CA ALA A 330 25.56 -11.45 -24.94
C ALA A 330 25.67 -9.94 -25.23
N GLN A 331 24.57 -9.29 -25.62
CA GLN A 331 24.53 -7.85 -25.88
C GLN A 331 24.86 -7.03 -24.63
N TRP A 332 24.38 -7.47 -23.44
CA TRP A 332 24.48 -6.68 -22.22
C TRP A 332 25.47 -7.27 -21.19
N THR A 333 26.37 -8.15 -21.62
CA THR A 333 27.39 -8.75 -20.74
C THR A 333 28.30 -7.71 -20.10
N LYS A 334 28.70 -6.65 -20.81
CA LYS A 334 29.52 -5.57 -20.26
C LYS A 334 28.81 -4.80 -19.14
N VAL A 335 27.48 -4.65 -19.24
CA VAL A 335 26.70 -4.03 -18.16
C VAL A 335 26.65 -4.97 -16.96
N LEU A 336 26.42 -6.29 -17.18
CA LEU A 336 26.44 -7.27 -16.10
C LEU A 336 27.82 -7.35 -15.41
N GLU A 337 28.92 -7.37 -16.18
CA GLU A 337 30.28 -7.36 -15.68
C GLU A 337 30.55 -6.13 -14.78
N ALA A 338 30.14 -4.93 -15.23
CA ALA A 338 30.35 -3.69 -14.50
C ALA A 338 29.70 -3.65 -13.10
N PHE A 339 28.72 -4.50 -12.83
CA PHE A 339 28.00 -4.60 -11.54
C PHE A 339 28.13 -5.99 -10.88
N SER A 340 28.96 -6.87 -11.43
CA SER A 340 29.31 -8.19 -10.86
C SER A 340 30.76 -8.20 -10.40
N THR A 341 31.12 -7.23 -9.54
CA THR A 341 32.53 -6.96 -9.19
C THR A 341 33.06 -7.79 -8.01
N SER A 342 32.19 -8.55 -7.35
CA SER A 342 32.55 -9.33 -6.16
C SER A 342 31.96 -10.74 -6.20
N PRO A 343 32.61 -11.71 -5.53
CA PRO A 343 32.05 -13.06 -5.42
C PRO A 343 30.62 -13.11 -4.90
N LYS A 344 30.26 -12.14 -4.02
CA LYS A 344 28.89 -12.02 -3.50
C LYS A 344 27.90 -11.65 -4.60
N THR A 345 28.23 -10.69 -5.46
CA THR A 345 27.36 -10.26 -6.56
C THR A 345 27.23 -11.31 -7.63
N GLU A 346 28.31 -12.06 -7.93
CA GLU A 346 28.29 -13.19 -8.84
C GLU A 346 27.34 -14.32 -8.35
N ILE A 347 27.39 -14.64 -7.05
CA ILE A 347 26.48 -15.63 -6.44
C ILE A 347 25.02 -15.14 -6.50
N VAL A 348 24.76 -13.87 -6.20
CA VAL A 348 23.42 -13.28 -6.30
C VAL A 348 22.89 -13.36 -7.74
N LEU A 349 23.75 -13.10 -8.73
CA LEU A 349 23.41 -13.25 -10.15
C LEU A 349 23.06 -14.71 -10.49
N LEU A 350 23.91 -15.68 -10.10
CA LEU A 350 23.66 -17.11 -10.34
C LEU A 350 22.35 -17.59 -9.71
N GLN A 351 22.05 -17.16 -8.47
CA GLN A 351 20.79 -17.48 -7.81
C GLN A 351 19.59 -16.84 -8.53
N LYS A 352 19.73 -15.62 -9.05
CA LYS A 352 18.68 -14.98 -9.84
C LYS A 352 18.46 -15.68 -11.19
N VAL A 353 19.53 -16.10 -11.85
CA VAL A 353 19.46 -16.91 -13.08
C VAL A 353 18.77 -18.25 -12.80
N GLN A 354 19.14 -18.93 -11.72
CA GLN A 354 18.48 -20.17 -11.30
C GLN A 354 17.00 -20.00 -11.07
N SER A 355 16.59 -18.96 -10.32
CA SER A 355 15.18 -18.65 -10.04
C SER A 355 14.41 -18.37 -11.33
N ALA A 356 14.95 -17.51 -12.20
CA ALA A 356 14.33 -17.17 -13.47
C ALA A 356 14.14 -18.40 -14.38
N CYS A 357 15.15 -19.27 -14.45
CA CYS A 357 15.07 -20.52 -15.21
C CYS A 357 14.10 -21.54 -14.59
N TYR A 358 13.86 -21.47 -13.28
CA TYR A 358 12.88 -22.33 -12.62
C TYR A 358 11.44 -21.83 -12.85
N GLU A 359 11.22 -20.53 -12.80
CA GLU A 359 9.93 -19.88 -12.98
C GLU A 359 9.43 -19.93 -14.43
N ASP A 360 10.34 -19.82 -15.40
CA ASP A 360 10.00 -19.90 -16.83
C ASP A 360 10.46 -21.23 -17.43
N VAL A 361 9.49 -22.09 -17.74
CA VAL A 361 9.71 -23.40 -18.38
C VAL A 361 10.48 -23.30 -19.69
N LYS A 362 10.36 -22.18 -20.42
CA LYS A 362 11.09 -21.96 -21.68
C LYS A 362 12.57 -21.75 -21.41
N LEU A 363 12.95 -21.10 -20.32
CA LEU A 363 14.34 -20.85 -19.94
C LEU A 363 15.00 -22.04 -19.25
N THR A 364 14.23 -22.94 -18.64
CA THR A 364 14.72 -24.07 -17.86
C THR A 364 15.80 -24.91 -18.59
N LYS A 365 15.64 -25.08 -19.88
CA LYS A 365 16.58 -25.89 -20.71
C LYS A 365 17.94 -25.21 -20.97
N PHE A 366 17.97 -23.88 -20.81
CA PHE A 366 19.09 -23.05 -21.24
C PHE A 366 20.03 -22.66 -20.10
N PHE A 367 19.72 -23.07 -18.86
CA PHE A 367 20.48 -22.69 -17.67
C PHE A 367 22.00 -22.89 -17.85
N ARG A 368 22.43 -24.06 -18.26
CA ARG A 368 23.86 -24.34 -18.54
C ARG A 368 24.45 -23.37 -19.55
N ARG A 369 23.76 -23.12 -20.67
CA ARG A 369 24.27 -22.23 -21.73
C ARG A 369 24.34 -20.79 -21.28
N ILE A 370 23.38 -20.36 -20.48
CA ILE A 370 23.35 -19.03 -19.85
C ILE A 370 24.60 -18.88 -18.98
N VAL A 371 24.85 -19.80 -18.05
CA VAL A 371 26.02 -19.77 -17.17
C VAL A 371 27.32 -19.78 -17.96
N GLN A 372 27.44 -20.61 -18.98
CA GLN A 372 28.62 -20.65 -19.88
C GLN A 372 28.81 -19.34 -20.65
N THR A 373 27.72 -18.68 -21.07
CA THR A 373 27.82 -17.38 -21.75
C THR A 373 28.30 -16.28 -20.79
N LEU A 374 27.78 -16.26 -19.56
CA LEU A 374 28.24 -15.33 -18.54
C LEU A 374 29.68 -15.53 -18.14
N TYR A 375 30.12 -16.79 -18.00
CA TYR A 375 31.52 -17.15 -17.75
C TYR A 375 32.46 -16.71 -18.86
N LYS A 376 32.12 -16.99 -20.13
CA LYS A 376 32.94 -16.63 -21.31
C LYS A 376 33.09 -15.11 -21.50
N ASN A 377 32.24 -14.30 -20.89
CA ASN A 377 32.27 -12.85 -20.99
C ASN A 377 32.68 -12.23 -19.65
N ASP A 378 33.41 -12.94 -18.81
CA ASP A 378 34.00 -12.47 -17.56
C ASP A 378 32.98 -11.88 -16.52
N VAL A 379 31.70 -12.25 -16.66
CA VAL A 379 30.63 -11.85 -15.69
C VAL A 379 30.61 -12.75 -14.47
N LEU A 380 30.99 -14.02 -14.64
CA LEU A 380 31.06 -15.05 -13.59
C LEU A 380 32.45 -15.68 -13.59
N SER A 381 33.05 -15.80 -12.42
CA SER A 381 34.30 -16.57 -12.22
C SER A 381 34.01 -18.05 -11.99
N ASP A 382 35.04 -18.89 -12.26
CA ASP A 382 35.08 -20.30 -11.92
C ASP A 382 34.78 -20.54 -10.43
N ASN A 383 35.43 -19.81 -9.54
CA ASN A 383 35.22 -19.85 -8.09
C ASN A 383 33.75 -19.61 -7.68
N ALA A 384 33.09 -18.65 -8.31
CA ALA A 384 31.66 -18.38 -8.01
C ALA A 384 30.76 -19.52 -8.49
N ILE A 385 31.02 -20.08 -9.66
CA ILE A 385 30.27 -21.23 -10.22
C ILE A 385 30.46 -22.49 -9.36
N LEU A 386 31.70 -22.78 -8.95
CA LEU A 386 32.01 -23.93 -8.10
C LEU A 386 31.37 -23.76 -6.70
N TYR A 387 31.47 -22.56 -6.13
CA TYR A 387 30.85 -22.29 -4.84
C TYR A 387 29.31 -22.36 -4.89
N TRP A 388 28.69 -21.85 -5.98
CA TRP A 388 27.25 -21.99 -6.19
C TRP A 388 26.87 -23.47 -6.26
N ASN A 389 27.62 -24.28 -7.05
CA ASN A 389 27.34 -25.69 -7.20
C ASN A 389 27.40 -26.46 -5.86
N ASP A 390 28.38 -26.15 -5.03
CA ASP A 390 28.62 -26.91 -3.80
C ASP A 390 27.74 -26.43 -2.61
N LYS A 391 27.53 -25.13 -2.47
CA LYS A 391 26.97 -24.54 -1.24
C LYS A 391 25.87 -23.49 -1.44
N ALA A 392 25.86 -22.75 -2.55
CA ALA A 392 25.07 -21.53 -2.70
C ALA A 392 23.85 -21.67 -3.63
N HIS A 393 23.56 -22.86 -4.15
CA HIS A 393 22.40 -23.10 -4.99
C HIS A 393 21.09 -22.99 -4.20
N LEU A 394 20.03 -22.52 -4.86
CA LEU A 394 18.69 -22.45 -4.28
C LEU A 394 18.06 -23.87 -4.23
N ALA A 395 17.10 -24.06 -3.30
CA ALA A 395 16.36 -25.31 -3.19
C ALA A 395 15.51 -25.60 -4.44
N GLN A 396 14.96 -24.53 -5.05
CA GLN A 396 14.11 -24.64 -6.24
C GLN A 396 14.92 -25.11 -7.46
N GLY A 397 14.49 -26.21 -8.05
CA GLY A 397 15.14 -26.80 -9.23
C GLY A 397 16.53 -27.36 -8.97
N LYS A 398 16.96 -27.50 -7.71
CA LYS A 398 18.32 -27.96 -7.33
C LYS A 398 18.83 -29.11 -8.15
N THR A 399 18.14 -30.24 -8.07
CA THR A 399 18.58 -31.50 -8.76
C THR A 399 18.71 -31.34 -10.27
N LEU A 400 17.79 -30.57 -10.87
CA LEU A 400 17.75 -30.31 -12.29
C LEU A 400 18.96 -29.48 -12.74
N PHE A 401 19.21 -28.36 -12.08
CA PHE A 401 20.24 -27.41 -12.48
C PHE A 401 21.65 -27.89 -12.14
N LEU A 402 21.83 -28.58 -11.01
CA LEU A 402 23.10 -29.25 -10.70
C LEU A 402 23.48 -30.30 -11.78
N LYS A 403 22.49 -31.14 -12.18
CA LYS A 403 22.71 -32.14 -13.24
C LYS A 403 23.02 -31.48 -14.59
N GLN A 404 22.35 -30.37 -14.94
CA GLN A 404 22.64 -29.66 -16.18
C GLN A 404 24.04 -29.06 -16.20
N LEU A 405 24.52 -28.55 -15.06
CA LEU A 405 25.80 -27.86 -14.95
C LEU A 405 26.97 -28.81 -14.72
N GLU A 406 26.72 -30.05 -14.25
CA GLU A 406 27.74 -31.07 -13.90
C GLU A 406 28.88 -31.20 -14.91
N PRO A 407 28.65 -31.35 -16.23
CA PRO A 407 29.73 -31.47 -17.18
C PRO A 407 30.61 -30.21 -17.26
N PHE A 408 30.08 -29.07 -17.03
CA PHE A 408 30.81 -27.81 -17.02
C PHE A 408 31.60 -27.62 -15.72
N VAL A 409 31.03 -27.99 -14.59
CA VAL A 409 31.70 -27.97 -13.27
C VAL A 409 32.91 -28.95 -13.27
N LEU A 410 32.76 -30.15 -13.85
CA LEU A 410 33.87 -31.08 -13.98
C LEU A 410 35.01 -30.49 -14.82
N TRP A 411 34.68 -29.88 -15.95
CA TRP A 411 35.66 -29.19 -16.79
C TRP A 411 36.40 -28.06 -16.08
N LEU A 412 35.68 -27.25 -15.26
CA LEU A 412 36.31 -26.19 -14.47
C LEU A 412 37.30 -26.75 -13.44
N ARG A 413 36.94 -27.84 -12.75
CA ARG A 413 37.80 -28.46 -11.73
C ARG A 413 39.05 -29.08 -12.34
N ASP A 414 38.93 -29.69 -13.55
CA ASP A 414 40.07 -30.26 -14.25
C ASP A 414 41.07 -29.17 -14.69
N ASN A 415 40.59 -27.98 -15.07
CA ASN A 415 41.46 -26.86 -15.44
C ASN A 415 42.15 -26.23 -14.22
N GLU A 416 41.47 -26.07 -13.05
CA GLU A 416 42.12 -25.59 -11.81
C GLU A 416 43.30 -26.50 -11.41
N SER A 417 43.14 -27.82 -11.53
CA SER A 417 44.23 -28.77 -11.20
C SER A 417 45.41 -28.71 -12.15
N SER A 418 45.23 -28.27 -13.39
CA SER A 418 46.33 -28.13 -14.37
C SER A 418 47.13 -26.85 -14.17
N ASP A 419 46.48 -25.76 -13.73
CA ASP A 419 47.14 -24.45 -13.46
C ASP A 419 48.00 -24.51 -12.18
N GLU A 420 47.58 -25.29 -11.16
CA GLU A 420 48.39 -25.50 -9.94
C GLU A 420 49.65 -26.32 -10.18
N GLU A 421 49.66 -27.20 -11.21
CA GLU A 421 50.86 -28.00 -11.58
C GLU A 421 51.89 -27.18 -12.40
N GLU A 422 51.49 -26.09 -13.08
CA GLU A 422 52.40 -25.23 -13.85
C GLU A 422 53.08 -24.14 -12.99
N ASP A 423 52.52 -23.77 -11.84
CA ASP A 423 53.12 -22.78 -10.91
C ASP A 423 54.14 -23.44 -9.93
N ASP A 424 54.23 -24.75 -9.85
CA ASP A 424 55.17 -25.50 -8.99
C ASP A 424 56.44 -26.01 -9.76
N GLU A 425 56.61 -25.72 -11.06
CA GLU A 425 57.82 -25.94 -11.84
C GLU A 425 58.66 -24.63 -12.04
#